data_abf30013a6a2b0a228658f94090dd076
#
_entry.id   abf30013a6a2b0a228658f94090dd076
#
_cell.length_a   1.000
_cell.length_b   1.000
_cell.length_c   1.000
_cell.angle_alpha   90.00
_cell.angle_beta   90.00
_cell.angle_gamma   90.00
#
_symmetry.space_group_name_H-M   'P 1'
#
loop_
_entity.id
_entity.type
_entity.pdbx_description
1 polymer ?
#
loop_
_entity_poly.entity_id
_entity_poly.type
_entity_poly.pdbx_seq_one_letter_code
_entity_poly.pdbx_strand_id
1 'polypeptide(L)'
;MNKYDKVFVVDVSFGNRTRFLFDEWKDKGTDVIWIDHHKTAIDDMRDYEVKGKRRIGTATCELTWEYLFDDIKTPNVVELLSAYDVWDHDRFEWSDVMAFQYGMRGYCGLDVDIVKNVLDKADNNLVNDMINNGEAIIEYIVEKNRGEMNMFSFEADVFGYKAICMNTTEFNSTTFESMYNPKRHDLMMPFCWNGRFFRC
;
A
#
# COMPACT_ATOMS: atom_id res chain seq x y z
N MET A 1 31.32 -18.13 0.98
CA MET A 1 30.76 -18.05 -0.37
C MET A 1 29.41 -17.35 -0.30
N ASN A 2 29.21 -16.28 -1.06
CA ASN A 2 27.88 -15.67 -1.15
C ASN A 2 26.93 -16.60 -1.86
N LYS A 3 25.69 -16.66 -1.37
CA LYS A 3 24.63 -17.46 -2.01
C LYS A 3 24.07 -16.76 -3.26
N TYR A 4 24.22 -15.42 -3.32
CA TYR A 4 23.65 -14.59 -4.37
C TYR A 4 24.66 -13.54 -4.85
N ASP A 5 24.71 -13.33 -6.16
CA ASP A 5 25.58 -12.33 -6.81
C ASP A 5 24.90 -10.94 -6.79
N LYS A 6 23.57 -10.90 -6.71
CA LYS A 6 22.76 -9.68 -6.71
C LYS A 6 21.61 -9.78 -5.73
N VAL A 7 21.32 -8.70 -5.02
CA VAL A 7 20.20 -8.55 -4.09
C VAL A 7 19.44 -7.28 -4.42
N PHE A 8 18.13 -7.40 -4.63
CA PHE A 8 17.20 -6.28 -4.73
C PHE A 8 16.50 -6.10 -3.39
N VAL A 9 16.59 -4.90 -2.86
CA VAL A 9 15.85 -4.45 -1.68
C VAL A 9 14.77 -3.50 -2.21
N VAL A 10 13.52 -3.91 -2.13
CA VAL A 10 12.39 -3.23 -2.77
C VAL A 10 11.32 -2.97 -1.73
N ASP A 11 10.89 -1.72 -1.61
CA ASP A 11 9.82 -1.30 -0.68
C ASP A 11 10.10 -1.62 0.79
N VAL A 12 11.37 -1.52 1.17
CA VAL A 12 11.81 -1.74 2.54
C VAL A 12 12.57 -0.52 3.03
N SER A 13 12.04 0.08 4.10
CA SER A 13 12.65 1.25 4.73
C SER A 13 13.90 0.88 5.50
N PHE A 14 15.05 1.21 4.92
CA PHE A 14 16.34 1.12 5.60
C PHE A 14 16.76 2.50 6.09
N GLY A 15 17.12 2.59 7.37
CA GLY A 15 17.70 3.81 7.96
C GLY A 15 19.17 3.64 8.28
N ASN A 16 19.78 4.69 8.85
CA ASN A 16 21.19 4.73 9.23
C ASN A 16 21.63 3.52 10.08
N ARG A 17 20.74 2.99 10.91
CA ARG A 17 21.03 1.84 11.79
C ARG A 17 21.21 0.52 11.06
N THR A 18 20.83 0.46 9.80
CA THR A 18 20.85 -0.76 8.97
C THR A 18 21.86 -0.68 7.82
N ARG A 19 22.63 0.42 7.71
CA ARG A 19 23.71 0.61 6.70
C ARG A 19 24.69 -0.56 6.69
N PHE A 20 25.03 -1.07 7.85
CA PHE A 20 25.97 -2.18 7.99
C PHE A 20 25.54 -3.44 7.22
N LEU A 21 24.25 -3.66 6.98
CA LEU A 21 23.78 -4.79 6.18
C LEU A 21 24.17 -4.64 4.71
N PHE A 22 24.04 -3.42 4.16
CA PHE A 22 24.50 -3.13 2.81
C PHE A 22 26.01 -3.26 2.68
N ASP A 23 26.76 -2.78 3.67
CA ASP A 23 28.23 -2.90 3.71
C ASP A 23 28.64 -4.37 3.76
N GLU A 24 28.03 -5.15 4.64
CA GLU A 24 28.29 -6.59 4.76
C GLU A 24 28.04 -7.34 3.44
N TRP A 25 26.98 -7.01 2.72
CA TRP A 25 26.67 -7.64 1.43
C TRP A 25 27.66 -7.21 0.34
N LYS A 26 28.02 -5.93 0.29
CA LYS A 26 29.02 -5.40 -0.65
C LYS A 26 30.40 -6.01 -0.39
N ASP A 27 30.82 -6.11 0.86
CA ASP A 27 32.11 -6.71 1.25
C ASP A 27 32.21 -8.18 0.85
N LYS A 28 31.06 -8.87 0.79
CA LYS A 28 30.97 -10.23 0.28
C LYS A 28 30.89 -10.31 -1.25
N GLY A 29 30.98 -9.19 -1.94
CA GLY A 29 30.93 -9.11 -3.40
C GLY A 29 29.51 -9.18 -4.00
N THR A 30 28.46 -8.98 -3.19
CA THR A 30 27.07 -8.94 -3.67
C THR A 30 26.75 -7.56 -4.24
N ASP A 31 26.20 -7.50 -5.44
CA ASP A 31 25.65 -6.28 -6.04
C ASP A 31 24.30 -5.95 -5.39
N VAL A 32 24.24 -4.86 -4.62
CA VAL A 32 23.06 -4.45 -3.86
C VAL A 32 22.33 -3.33 -4.60
N ILE A 33 21.04 -3.50 -4.83
CA ILE A 33 20.17 -2.54 -5.49
C ILE A 33 19.03 -2.22 -4.53
N TRP A 34 18.88 -0.93 -4.18
CA TRP A 34 17.82 -0.45 -3.30
C TRP A 34 16.85 0.46 -4.06
N ILE A 35 15.58 0.07 -4.09
CA ILE A 35 14.49 0.81 -4.74
C ILE A 35 13.44 1.09 -3.67
N ASP A 36 13.16 2.38 -3.43
CA ASP A 36 12.27 2.79 -2.33
C ASP A 36 11.67 4.18 -2.56
N HIS A 37 10.53 4.44 -1.90
CA HIS A 37 9.82 5.72 -1.94
C HIS A 37 9.64 6.35 -0.55
N HIS A 38 9.96 5.65 0.52
CA HIS A 38 9.78 6.12 1.89
C HIS A 38 10.69 7.30 2.22
N LYS A 39 10.09 8.47 2.44
CA LYS A 39 10.82 9.72 2.69
C LYS A 39 11.86 9.60 3.81
N THR A 40 11.49 9.03 4.95
CA THR A 40 12.38 8.89 6.10
C THR A 40 13.60 8.03 5.79
N ALA A 41 13.40 6.92 5.08
CA ALA A 41 14.50 6.05 4.67
C ALA A 41 15.44 6.74 3.68
N ILE A 42 14.89 7.45 2.70
CA ILE A 42 15.66 8.22 1.71
C ILE A 42 16.48 9.31 2.39
N ASP A 43 15.87 10.06 3.32
CA ASP A 43 16.52 11.13 4.06
C ASP A 43 17.64 10.57 4.97
N ASP A 44 17.40 9.48 5.68
CA ASP A 44 18.37 8.82 6.56
C ASP A 44 19.58 8.24 5.80
N MET A 45 19.36 7.81 4.57
CA MET A 45 20.38 7.17 3.73
C MET A 45 20.93 8.09 2.65
N ARG A 46 20.67 9.40 2.75
CA ARG A 46 21.03 10.40 1.72
C ARG A 46 22.50 10.36 1.32
N ASP A 47 23.40 10.19 2.29
CA ASP A 47 24.85 10.20 2.07
C ASP A 47 25.42 8.80 1.80
N TYR A 48 24.56 7.80 1.64
CA TYR A 48 24.99 6.42 1.42
C TYR A 48 24.85 6.03 -0.05
N GLU A 49 26.00 5.71 -0.67
CA GLU A 49 26.02 5.28 -2.07
C GLU A 49 25.58 3.83 -2.24
N VAL A 50 24.42 3.66 -2.89
CA VAL A 50 23.88 2.36 -3.30
C VAL A 50 23.14 2.50 -4.62
N LYS A 51 23.29 1.49 -5.48
CA LYS A 51 22.54 1.44 -6.76
C LYS A 51 21.03 1.39 -6.52
N GLY A 52 20.27 1.74 -7.52
CA GLY A 52 18.80 1.66 -7.51
C GLY A 52 18.13 3.01 -7.72
N LYS A 53 16.83 3.05 -7.52
CA LYS A 53 16.01 4.23 -7.79
C LYS A 53 15.22 4.61 -6.54
N ARG A 54 15.28 5.87 -6.15
CA ARG A 54 14.60 6.40 -4.97
C ARG A 54 13.93 7.70 -5.35
N ARG A 55 12.62 7.81 -5.11
CA ARG A 55 11.85 9.02 -5.40
C ARG A 55 10.59 9.05 -4.53
N ILE A 56 10.39 10.14 -3.80
CA ILE A 56 9.17 10.40 -3.05
C ILE A 56 8.04 10.73 -4.02
N GLY A 57 6.81 10.29 -3.70
CA GLY A 57 5.62 10.56 -4.51
C GLY A 57 5.45 9.64 -5.73
N THR A 58 6.22 8.56 -5.80
CA THR A 58 6.04 7.48 -6.78
C THR A 58 6.23 6.16 -6.07
N ALA A 59 5.30 5.25 -6.19
CA ALA A 59 5.36 3.97 -5.50
C ALA A 59 6.53 3.10 -5.98
N THR A 60 6.98 2.24 -5.10
CA THR A 60 8.15 1.39 -5.38
C THR A 60 7.91 0.41 -6.53
N CYS A 61 6.69 -0.04 -6.78
CA CYS A 61 6.36 -0.88 -7.94
C CYS A 61 6.67 -0.16 -9.26
N GLU A 62 6.32 1.11 -9.39
CA GLU A 62 6.61 1.94 -10.57
C GLU A 62 8.11 2.23 -10.69
N LEU A 63 8.76 2.59 -9.57
CA LEU A 63 10.22 2.80 -9.55
C LEU A 63 10.99 1.53 -9.95
N THR A 64 10.49 0.36 -9.58
CA THR A 64 11.09 -0.93 -9.95
C THR A 64 10.93 -1.18 -11.44
N TRP A 65 9.75 -0.90 -12.01
CA TRP A 65 9.55 -0.96 -13.44
C TRP A 65 10.51 -0.04 -14.20
N GLU A 66 10.56 1.23 -13.81
CA GLU A 66 11.47 2.23 -14.41
C GLU A 66 12.96 1.87 -14.26
N TYR A 67 13.35 1.13 -13.23
CA TYR A 67 14.73 0.69 -13.03
C TYR A 67 15.09 -0.51 -13.90
N LEU A 68 14.16 -1.44 -14.09
CA LEU A 68 14.41 -2.67 -14.83
C LEU A 68 14.17 -2.52 -16.35
N PHE A 69 13.28 -1.59 -16.73
CA PHE A 69 12.75 -1.42 -18.08
C PHE A 69 12.70 0.06 -18.47
N ASP A 70 13.83 0.77 -18.31
CA ASP A 70 13.94 2.23 -18.49
C ASP A 70 13.52 2.72 -19.89
N ASP A 71 13.65 1.87 -20.91
CA ASP A 71 13.23 2.16 -22.29
C ASP A 71 11.76 1.77 -22.59
N ILE A 72 11.05 1.17 -21.64
CA ILE A 72 9.68 0.68 -21.83
C ILE A 72 8.72 1.50 -20.97
N LYS A 73 7.69 2.06 -21.61
CA LYS A 73 6.64 2.80 -20.90
C LYS A 73 6.05 1.94 -19.78
N THR A 74 5.87 2.54 -18.60
CA THR A 74 5.21 1.89 -17.48
C THR A 74 3.79 1.45 -17.87
N PRO A 75 3.41 0.19 -17.63
CA PRO A 75 2.05 -0.28 -17.88
C PRO A 75 1.02 0.43 -17.01
N ASN A 76 -0.18 0.65 -17.56
CA ASN A 76 -1.27 1.32 -16.85
C ASN A 76 -1.62 0.63 -15.51
N VAL A 77 -1.54 -0.69 -15.43
CA VAL A 77 -1.75 -1.45 -14.19
C VAL A 77 -0.74 -1.08 -13.10
N VAL A 78 0.51 -0.85 -13.44
CA VAL A 78 1.56 -0.42 -12.50
C VAL A 78 1.34 1.03 -12.09
N GLU A 79 0.94 1.89 -13.04
CA GLU A 79 0.63 3.29 -12.78
C GLU A 79 -0.57 3.45 -11.81
N LEU A 80 -1.63 2.64 -11.97
CA LEU A 80 -2.80 2.65 -11.08
C LEU A 80 -2.45 2.13 -9.67
N LEU A 81 -1.63 1.07 -9.57
CA LEU A 81 -1.14 0.58 -8.28
C LEU A 81 -0.26 1.63 -7.58
N SER A 82 0.59 2.32 -8.35
CA SER A 82 1.42 3.40 -7.85
C SER A 82 0.58 4.56 -7.32
N ALA A 83 -0.42 5.01 -8.08
CA ALA A 83 -1.31 6.08 -7.66
C ALA A 83 -2.05 5.75 -6.35
N TYR A 84 -2.51 4.52 -6.19
CA TYR A 84 -3.14 4.06 -4.95
C TYR A 84 -2.19 4.14 -3.75
N ASP A 85 -0.97 3.66 -3.91
CA ASP A 85 0.00 3.53 -2.82
C ASP A 85 0.48 4.87 -2.28
N VAL A 86 0.65 5.86 -3.16
CA VAL A 86 1.11 7.21 -2.79
C VAL A 86 -0.01 8.25 -2.67
N TRP A 87 -1.29 7.83 -2.74
CA TRP A 87 -2.45 8.71 -2.68
C TRP A 87 -2.43 9.84 -3.72
N ASP A 88 -2.04 9.49 -4.96
CA ASP A 88 -2.01 10.42 -6.08
C ASP A 88 -3.40 10.61 -6.69
N HIS A 89 -4.09 11.64 -6.23
CA HIS A 89 -5.42 12.03 -6.69
C HIS A 89 -5.41 12.88 -7.98
N ASP A 90 -4.23 13.26 -8.45
CA ASP A 90 -4.11 14.18 -9.59
C ASP A 90 -3.93 13.42 -10.92
N ARG A 91 -3.44 12.19 -10.86
CA ARG A 91 -3.05 11.41 -12.04
C ARG A 91 -4.20 10.66 -12.70
N PHE A 92 -5.16 10.20 -11.89
CA PHE A 92 -6.33 9.40 -12.31
C PHE A 92 -7.56 9.78 -11.51
N GLU A 93 -8.75 9.44 -12.05
CA GLU A 93 -9.96 9.48 -11.23
C GLU A 93 -9.82 8.53 -10.04
N TRP A 94 -9.91 9.07 -8.82
CA TRP A 94 -9.65 8.30 -7.61
C TRP A 94 -10.58 7.10 -7.42
N SER A 95 -11.84 7.22 -7.85
CA SER A 95 -12.79 6.10 -7.88
C SER A 95 -12.27 4.91 -8.67
N ASP A 96 -11.65 5.16 -9.83
CA ASP A 96 -11.10 4.12 -10.70
C ASP A 96 -9.85 3.48 -10.07
N VAL A 97 -9.01 4.29 -9.43
CA VAL A 97 -7.82 3.80 -8.69
C VAL A 97 -8.25 2.86 -7.57
N MET A 98 -9.26 3.26 -6.78
CA MET A 98 -9.81 2.44 -5.70
C MET A 98 -10.44 1.15 -6.24
N ALA A 99 -11.29 1.28 -7.26
CA ALA A 99 -11.95 0.14 -7.87
C ALA A 99 -10.94 -0.84 -8.48
N PHE A 100 -9.93 -0.33 -9.21
CA PHE A 100 -8.85 -1.16 -9.74
C PHE A 100 -8.11 -1.94 -8.63
N GLN A 101 -7.77 -1.28 -7.53
CA GLN A 101 -7.08 -1.91 -6.40
C GLN A 101 -7.88 -3.06 -5.77
N TYR A 102 -9.19 -2.87 -5.59
CA TYR A 102 -10.06 -3.93 -5.05
C TYR A 102 -10.29 -5.06 -6.07
N GLY A 103 -10.50 -4.72 -7.33
CA GLY A 103 -10.65 -5.70 -8.41
C GLY A 103 -9.39 -6.53 -8.65
N MET A 104 -8.22 -5.90 -8.64
CA MET A 104 -6.92 -6.56 -8.76
C MET A 104 -6.69 -7.56 -7.60
N ARG A 105 -6.99 -7.17 -6.36
CA ARG A 105 -6.92 -8.06 -5.19
C ARG A 105 -7.88 -9.25 -5.30
N GLY A 106 -9.09 -9.00 -5.79
CA GLY A 106 -10.09 -10.06 -6.02
C GLY A 106 -9.69 -11.04 -7.13
N TYR A 107 -9.00 -10.53 -8.17
CA TYR A 107 -8.60 -11.32 -9.32
C TYR A 107 -7.29 -12.09 -9.10
N CYS A 108 -6.26 -11.42 -8.60
CA CYS A 108 -4.91 -11.98 -8.48
C CYS A 108 -4.64 -12.64 -7.12
N GLY A 109 -5.25 -12.12 -6.05
CA GLY A 109 -4.82 -12.49 -4.71
C GLY A 109 -3.32 -12.22 -4.54
N LEU A 110 -2.59 -13.27 -4.13
CA LEU A 110 -1.12 -13.26 -4.02
C LEU A 110 -0.44 -14.19 -5.04
N ASP A 111 -1.16 -14.59 -6.09
CA ASP A 111 -0.63 -15.51 -7.10
C ASP A 111 0.27 -14.77 -8.11
N VAL A 112 1.56 -15.06 -8.05
CA VAL A 112 2.58 -14.41 -8.89
C VAL A 112 2.39 -14.70 -10.38
N ASP A 113 1.91 -15.89 -10.74
CA ASP A 113 1.70 -16.25 -12.15
C ASP A 113 0.51 -15.49 -12.73
N ILE A 114 -0.53 -15.24 -11.91
CA ILE A 114 -1.66 -14.39 -12.31
C ILE A 114 -1.20 -12.94 -12.46
N VAL A 115 -0.45 -12.40 -11.50
CA VAL A 115 0.12 -11.04 -11.59
C VAL A 115 0.97 -10.87 -12.85
N LYS A 116 1.81 -11.85 -13.16
CA LYS A 116 2.61 -11.85 -14.39
C LYS A 116 1.72 -11.82 -15.63
N ASN A 117 0.69 -12.66 -15.70
CA ASN A 117 -0.26 -12.65 -16.82
C ASN A 117 -0.98 -11.31 -16.98
N VAL A 118 -1.29 -10.62 -15.87
CA VAL A 118 -1.87 -9.28 -15.88
C VAL A 118 -0.90 -8.27 -16.50
N LEU A 119 0.37 -8.31 -16.09
CA LEU A 119 1.41 -7.44 -16.65
C LEU A 119 1.66 -7.70 -18.13
N ASP A 120 1.72 -8.98 -18.54
CA ASP A 120 1.96 -9.38 -19.92
C ASP A 120 0.79 -9.04 -20.86
N LYS A 121 -0.44 -9.01 -20.34
CA LYS A 121 -1.68 -8.80 -21.09
C LYS A 121 -2.36 -7.47 -20.78
N ALA A 122 -1.70 -6.57 -20.06
CA ALA A 122 -2.29 -5.33 -19.58
C ALA A 122 -2.82 -4.47 -20.72
N ASP A 123 -3.95 -4.88 -21.28
CA ASP A 123 -4.75 -4.10 -22.20
C ASP A 123 -5.86 -3.33 -21.42
N ASN A 124 -6.45 -2.35 -22.07
CA ASN A 124 -7.49 -1.53 -21.46
C ASN A 124 -8.75 -2.35 -21.07
N ASN A 125 -9.02 -3.47 -21.74
CA ASN A 125 -10.19 -4.30 -21.44
C ASN A 125 -10.01 -5.00 -20.10
N LEU A 126 -8.83 -5.60 -19.86
CA LEU A 126 -8.54 -6.26 -18.59
C LEU A 126 -8.56 -5.27 -17.41
N VAL A 127 -8.00 -4.06 -17.60
CA VAL A 127 -8.06 -2.98 -16.59
C VAL A 127 -9.50 -2.60 -16.30
N ASN A 128 -10.32 -2.40 -17.33
CA ASN A 128 -11.74 -2.06 -17.16
C ASN A 128 -12.52 -3.18 -16.47
N ASP A 129 -12.25 -4.44 -16.79
CA ASP A 129 -12.89 -5.59 -16.11
C ASP A 129 -12.53 -5.61 -14.62
N MET A 130 -11.28 -5.28 -14.26
CA MET A 130 -10.86 -5.17 -12.87
C MET A 130 -11.55 -4.00 -12.17
N ILE A 131 -11.68 -2.84 -12.82
CA ILE A 131 -12.41 -1.68 -12.27
C ILE A 131 -13.86 -2.06 -12.01
N ASN A 132 -14.57 -2.62 -12.99
CA ASN A 132 -15.98 -3.01 -12.83
C ASN A 132 -16.19 -4.03 -11.69
N ASN A 133 -15.29 -5.01 -11.58
CA ASN A 133 -15.34 -5.97 -10.47
C ASN A 133 -15.06 -5.30 -9.12
N GLY A 134 -14.11 -4.36 -9.09
CA GLY A 134 -13.76 -3.62 -7.90
C GLY A 134 -14.87 -2.71 -7.39
N GLU A 135 -15.62 -2.07 -8.28
CA GLU A 135 -16.81 -1.27 -7.94
C GLU A 135 -17.83 -2.11 -7.18
N ALA A 136 -18.15 -3.31 -7.67
CA ALA A 136 -19.08 -4.23 -6.99
C ALA A 136 -18.56 -4.66 -5.61
N ILE A 137 -17.25 -4.87 -5.47
CA ILE A 137 -16.62 -5.19 -4.19
C ILE A 137 -16.72 -3.99 -3.22
N ILE A 138 -16.48 -2.78 -3.71
CA ILE A 138 -16.57 -1.55 -2.90
C ILE A 138 -18.01 -1.33 -2.42
N GLU A 139 -18.99 -1.47 -3.30
CA GLU A 139 -20.41 -1.36 -2.93
C GLU A 139 -20.77 -2.33 -1.80
N TYR A 140 -20.37 -3.58 -1.92
CA TYR A 140 -20.58 -4.58 -0.87
C TYR A 140 -19.91 -4.19 0.46
N ILE A 141 -18.65 -3.71 0.42
CA ILE A 141 -17.91 -3.30 1.61
C ILE A 141 -18.58 -2.11 2.29
N VAL A 142 -19.03 -1.12 1.52
CA VAL A 142 -19.71 0.08 2.03
C VAL A 142 -21.01 -0.31 2.76
N GLU A 143 -21.84 -1.17 2.15
CA GLU A 143 -23.10 -1.62 2.78
C GLU A 143 -22.85 -2.49 4.03
N LYS A 144 -21.86 -3.39 3.97
CA LYS A 144 -21.42 -4.19 5.13
C LYS A 144 -20.98 -3.26 6.28
N ASN A 145 -20.08 -2.32 6.00
CA ASN A 145 -19.54 -1.41 7.00
C ASN A 145 -20.66 -0.53 7.61
N ARG A 146 -21.58 -0.05 6.78
CA ARG A 146 -22.74 0.71 7.26
C ARG A 146 -23.58 -0.11 8.24
N GLY A 147 -23.87 -1.36 7.91
CA GLY A 147 -24.60 -2.28 8.80
C GLY A 147 -23.88 -2.53 10.11
N GLU A 148 -22.58 -2.79 10.07
CA GLU A 148 -21.77 -3.03 11.26
C GLU A 148 -21.65 -1.77 12.13
N MET A 149 -21.41 -0.61 11.54
CA MET A 149 -21.36 0.66 12.26
C MET A 149 -22.66 0.98 12.98
N ASN A 150 -23.81 0.79 12.32
CA ASN A 150 -25.11 1.00 12.94
C ASN A 150 -25.35 0.07 14.14
N MET A 151 -24.78 -1.14 14.11
CA MET A 151 -25.04 -2.16 15.13
C MET A 151 -24.04 -2.12 16.29
N PHE A 152 -22.77 -1.80 16.02
CA PHE A 152 -21.67 -2.04 16.95
C PHE A 152 -20.86 -0.79 17.30
N SER A 153 -21.10 0.37 16.65
CA SER A 153 -20.39 1.59 17.03
C SER A 153 -21.02 2.29 18.22
N PHE A 154 -20.20 3.03 18.93
CA PHE A 154 -20.60 3.91 20.02
C PHE A 154 -19.65 5.10 20.14
N GLU A 155 -20.14 6.19 20.75
CA GLU A 155 -19.32 7.36 21.06
C GLU A 155 -18.71 7.23 22.45
N ALA A 156 -17.45 7.65 22.61
CA ALA A 156 -16.74 7.68 23.89
C ALA A 156 -15.82 8.89 23.98
N ASP A 157 -15.50 9.29 25.22
CA ASP A 157 -14.38 10.19 25.49
C ASP A 157 -13.13 9.33 25.77
N VAL A 158 -12.10 9.55 24.98
CA VAL A 158 -10.84 8.82 25.06
C VAL A 158 -9.72 9.83 25.28
N PHE A 159 -9.25 9.93 26.51
CA PHE A 159 -8.23 10.90 26.93
C PHE A 159 -8.57 12.37 26.58
N GLY A 160 -9.84 12.74 26.65
CA GLY A 160 -10.33 14.08 26.34
C GLY A 160 -10.68 14.31 24.86
N TYR A 161 -10.53 13.30 24.00
CA TYR A 161 -10.94 13.33 22.58
C TYR A 161 -12.27 12.62 22.39
N LYS A 162 -13.16 13.21 21.61
CA LYS A 162 -14.43 12.57 21.24
C LYS A 162 -14.18 11.54 20.14
N ALA A 163 -14.34 10.28 20.48
CA ALA A 163 -14.10 9.17 19.58
C ALA A 163 -15.41 8.52 19.13
N ILE A 164 -15.47 8.09 17.86
CA ILE A 164 -16.39 7.05 17.43
C ILE A 164 -15.64 5.72 17.47
N CYS A 165 -16.15 4.77 18.25
CA CYS A 165 -15.49 3.51 18.57
C CYS A 165 -16.27 2.34 17.98
N MET A 166 -15.57 1.29 17.59
CA MET A 166 -16.18 0.02 17.20
C MET A 166 -15.27 -1.17 17.55
N ASN A 167 -15.89 -2.23 18.13
CA ASN A 167 -15.19 -3.50 18.28
C ASN A 167 -15.12 -4.21 16.93
N THR A 168 -13.96 -4.21 16.29
CA THR A 168 -13.74 -4.77 14.96
C THR A 168 -12.32 -5.28 14.80
N THR A 169 -12.12 -6.20 13.89
CA THR A 169 -10.80 -6.63 13.42
C THR A 169 -10.32 -5.84 12.20
N GLU A 170 -11.18 -4.99 11.65
CA GLU A 170 -10.89 -4.13 10.50
C GLU A 170 -10.38 -2.77 10.95
N PHE A 171 -9.08 -2.57 10.87
CA PHE A 171 -8.41 -1.33 11.27
C PHE A 171 -8.24 -0.40 10.08
N ASN A 172 -9.36 -0.04 9.45
CA ASN A 172 -9.40 0.83 8.27
C ASN A 172 -10.37 2.00 8.51
N SER A 173 -9.97 3.21 8.16
CA SER A 173 -10.81 4.41 8.30
C SER A 173 -12.11 4.33 7.47
N THR A 174 -12.09 3.65 6.34
CA THR A 174 -13.28 3.47 5.49
C THR A 174 -14.42 2.73 6.21
N THR A 175 -14.10 1.93 7.23
CA THR A 175 -15.10 1.28 8.09
C THR A 175 -16.01 2.30 8.77
N PHE A 176 -15.48 3.48 9.13
CA PHE A 176 -16.18 4.50 9.90
C PHE A 176 -16.86 5.58 9.05
N GLU A 177 -16.63 5.63 7.73
CA GLU A 177 -17.10 6.71 6.85
C GLU A 177 -18.60 6.98 6.94
N SER A 178 -19.42 5.94 7.14
CA SER A 178 -20.87 6.09 7.22
C SER A 178 -21.37 6.85 8.46
N MET A 179 -20.58 6.92 9.53
CA MET A 179 -21.00 7.51 10.81
C MET A 179 -20.00 8.54 11.38
N TYR A 180 -18.78 8.59 10.88
CA TYR A 180 -17.82 9.59 11.31
C TYR A 180 -18.25 10.99 10.89
N ASN A 181 -18.26 11.90 11.86
CA ASN A 181 -18.56 13.31 11.62
C ASN A 181 -17.45 14.18 12.22
N PRO A 182 -16.64 14.86 11.41
CA PRO A 182 -15.50 15.66 11.88
C PRO A 182 -15.89 16.86 12.76
N LYS A 183 -17.19 17.24 12.82
CA LYS A 183 -17.70 18.26 13.75
C LYS A 183 -18.04 17.70 15.13
N ARG A 184 -18.11 16.39 15.26
CA ARG A 184 -18.50 15.69 16.50
C ARG A 184 -17.40 14.77 17.03
N HIS A 185 -16.57 14.24 16.14
CA HIS A 185 -15.56 13.25 16.47
C HIS A 185 -14.16 13.76 16.12
N ASP A 186 -13.27 13.67 17.08
CA ASP A 186 -11.86 13.99 16.91
C ASP A 186 -11.09 12.80 16.30
N LEU A 187 -11.56 11.55 16.56
CA LEU A 187 -10.91 10.33 16.07
C LEU A 187 -11.87 9.18 15.83
N MET A 188 -11.42 8.24 15.01
CA MET A 188 -11.99 6.92 14.78
C MET A 188 -11.16 5.91 15.57
N MET A 189 -11.82 5.06 16.36
CA MET A 189 -11.13 4.11 17.24
C MET A 189 -11.64 2.68 17.01
N PRO A 190 -11.05 1.95 16.04
CA PRO A 190 -11.24 0.52 15.96
C PRO A 190 -10.49 -0.16 17.12
N PHE A 191 -11.08 -1.17 17.74
CA PHE A 191 -10.40 -1.98 18.74
C PHE A 191 -10.87 -3.42 18.69
N CYS A 192 -10.02 -4.35 19.10
CA CYS A 192 -10.41 -5.73 19.33
C CYS A 192 -9.64 -6.35 20.50
N TRP A 193 -10.28 -7.32 21.14
CA TRP A 193 -9.66 -8.13 22.17
C TRP A 193 -9.16 -9.46 21.60
N ASN A 194 -7.88 -9.77 21.78
CA ASN A 194 -7.26 -10.99 21.26
C ASN A 194 -7.03 -12.09 22.31
N GLY A 195 -7.65 -11.97 23.49
CA GLY A 195 -7.47 -12.91 24.59
C GLY A 195 -6.37 -12.53 25.59
N ARG A 196 -5.54 -11.53 25.27
CA ARG A 196 -4.42 -11.07 26.14
C ARG A 196 -4.36 -9.57 26.31
N PHE A 197 -4.63 -8.80 25.26
CA PHE A 197 -4.62 -7.34 25.27
C PHE A 197 -5.61 -6.78 24.25
N PHE A 198 -6.00 -5.53 24.43
CA PHE A 198 -6.70 -4.79 23.39
C PHE A 198 -5.71 -4.33 22.31
N ARG A 199 -6.12 -4.46 21.06
CA ARG A 199 -5.48 -3.83 19.92
C ARG A 199 -6.37 -2.69 19.45
N CYS A 200 -5.81 -1.51 19.24
CA CYS A 200 -6.46 -0.31 18.69
C CYS A 200 -5.46 0.42 17.76
#